data_8a8f7f90ae370e1a51be25ddd5766b4a
#
_entry.id   8a8f7f90ae370e1a51be25ddd5766b4a
#
_cell.length_a   1.000
_cell.length_b   1.000
_cell.length_c   1.000
_cell.angle_alpha   90.00
_cell.angle_beta   90.00
_cell.angle_gamma   90.00
#
_symmetry.space_group_name_H-M   'P 1'
#
loop_
_entity.id
_entity.type
_entity.pdbx_description
1 polymer ?
#
loop_
_entity_poly.entity_id
_entity_poly.type
_entity_poly.pdbx_seq_one_letter_code
_entity_poly.pdbx_strand_id
1 'polypeptide(L)'
;KQRIKKNAPFFLAVGFVRPHVPLIAPESCFESYPEDEVVLPPVRIGEDVPEEALRRQNEKVFGMNEIQKKRTISSYMASVRFMDQQVGRLLETLDRLDLREETIVIFLSDHGYNLGEHNCWSKISLWEGSGRIPMIVSVPGTEESNGTSCTNITELIDL
;
A
#
# COMPACT_ATOMS: atom_id res chain seq x y z
N LYS A 1 9.96 -24.21 -15.42
CA LYS A 1 9.48 -23.24 -16.46
C LYS A 1 8.24 -23.84 -17.10
N GLN A 2 7.03 -23.50 -16.61
CA GLN A 2 5.82 -23.77 -17.38
C GLN A 2 5.88 -22.88 -18.63
N ARG A 3 5.88 -23.47 -19.79
CA ARG A 3 5.68 -22.73 -21.04
C ARG A 3 4.22 -22.30 -21.06
N ILE A 4 3.97 -20.98 -20.98
CA ILE A 4 2.67 -20.43 -21.37
C ILE A 4 2.45 -20.89 -22.82
N LYS A 5 1.43 -21.70 -23.04
CA LYS A 5 1.05 -22.08 -24.41
C LYS A 5 0.68 -20.81 -25.13
N LYS A 6 1.33 -20.50 -26.27
CA LYS A 6 0.94 -19.37 -27.12
C LYS A 6 -0.58 -19.45 -27.35
N ASN A 7 -1.27 -18.34 -27.07
CA ASN A 7 -2.72 -18.14 -27.24
C ASN A 7 -3.65 -18.81 -26.19
N ALA A 8 -3.17 -19.14 -25.00
CA ALA A 8 -4.06 -19.52 -23.91
C ALA A 8 -4.17 -18.36 -22.92
N PRO A 9 -5.39 -17.98 -22.49
CA PRO A 9 -5.54 -16.98 -21.44
C PRO A 9 -4.91 -17.49 -20.14
N PHE A 10 -4.39 -16.58 -19.32
CA PHE A 10 -3.85 -16.91 -18.02
C PHE A 10 -4.42 -15.99 -16.93
N PHE A 11 -4.45 -16.48 -15.72
CA PHE A 11 -4.64 -15.70 -14.50
C PHE A 11 -3.43 -15.90 -13.60
N LEU A 12 -2.87 -14.80 -13.10
CA LEU A 12 -1.72 -14.82 -12.21
C LEU A 12 -1.96 -13.87 -11.04
N ALA A 13 -1.99 -14.40 -9.82
CA ALA A 13 -1.97 -13.62 -8.61
C ALA A 13 -0.56 -13.65 -8.00
N VAL A 14 -0.02 -12.48 -7.69
CA VAL A 14 1.30 -12.33 -7.07
C VAL A 14 1.14 -11.56 -5.77
N GLY A 15 1.49 -12.18 -4.65
CA GLY A 15 1.43 -11.56 -3.34
C GLY A 15 2.80 -11.08 -2.87
N PHE A 16 2.84 -9.88 -2.28
CA PHE A 16 4.00 -9.32 -1.60
C PHE A 16 3.74 -9.22 -0.11
N VAL A 17 4.70 -9.66 0.70
CA VAL A 17 4.58 -9.55 2.18
C VAL A 17 4.84 -8.11 2.62
N ARG A 18 5.70 -7.36 1.91
CA ARG A 18 5.96 -5.96 2.24
C ARG A 18 4.78 -5.07 1.79
N PRO A 19 4.49 -4.01 2.57
CA PRO A 19 5.19 -3.42 3.74
C PRO A 19 4.84 -4.02 5.11
N HIS A 20 4.35 -5.25 5.21
CA HIS A 20 4.07 -5.89 6.51
C HIS A 20 5.32 -5.93 7.42
N VAL A 21 5.10 -5.80 8.72
CA VAL A 21 6.18 -5.91 9.72
C VAL A 21 6.86 -7.30 9.68
N PRO A 22 8.16 -7.40 10.02
CA PRO A 22 9.08 -6.32 10.38
C PRO A 22 9.37 -5.41 9.19
N LEU A 23 9.49 -4.09 9.44
CA LEU A 23 9.72 -3.07 8.41
C LEU A 23 11.17 -3.12 7.93
N ILE A 24 11.47 -4.01 7.01
CA ILE A 24 12.80 -4.29 6.50
C ILE A 24 12.85 -4.03 5.00
N ALA A 25 13.85 -3.30 4.55
CA ALA A 25 14.15 -3.01 3.16
C ALA A 25 15.67 -2.91 2.96
N PRO A 26 16.18 -3.00 1.72
CA PRO A 26 17.56 -2.66 1.41
C PRO A 26 17.91 -1.22 1.81
N GLU A 27 19.14 -0.98 2.24
CA GLU A 27 19.62 0.34 2.69
C GLU A 27 19.31 1.46 1.69
N SER A 28 19.50 1.21 0.40
CA SER A 28 19.20 2.17 -0.66
C SER A 28 17.73 2.63 -0.73
N CYS A 29 16.80 1.88 -0.13
CA CYS A 29 15.40 2.29 -0.05
C CYS A 29 15.18 3.37 1.02
N PHE A 30 16.04 3.43 2.05
CA PHE A 30 15.95 4.43 3.12
C PHE A 30 16.51 5.78 2.71
N GLU A 31 17.43 5.85 1.76
CA GLU A 31 18.04 7.10 1.28
C GLU A 31 17.02 8.16 0.84
N SER A 32 15.84 7.71 0.38
CA SER A 32 14.75 8.61 -0.05
C SER A 32 13.82 9.05 1.08
N TYR A 33 14.01 8.52 2.29
CA TYR A 33 13.14 8.76 3.44
C TYR A 33 13.96 8.92 4.72
N PRO A 34 14.86 9.92 4.79
CA PRO A 34 15.68 10.16 5.97
C PRO A 34 14.80 10.48 7.18
N GLU A 35 15.13 9.93 8.35
CA GLU A 35 14.33 10.02 9.57
C GLU A 35 14.10 11.47 10.04
N ASP A 36 15.08 12.35 9.82
CA ASP A 36 15.04 13.76 10.22
C ASP A 36 14.11 14.61 9.35
N GLU A 37 13.84 14.18 8.11
CA GLU A 37 12.89 14.84 7.21
C GLU A 37 11.44 14.37 7.42
N VAL A 38 11.22 13.32 8.20
CA VAL A 38 9.88 12.82 8.47
C VAL A 38 9.08 13.81 9.30
N VAL A 39 7.93 14.23 8.77
CA VAL A 39 6.93 15.02 9.48
C VAL A 39 5.88 14.10 10.06
N LEU A 40 5.67 14.16 11.38
CA LEU A 40 4.63 13.39 12.04
C LEU A 40 3.24 13.92 11.65
N PRO A 41 2.27 13.05 11.38
CA PRO A 41 0.92 13.49 11.08
C PRO A 41 0.31 14.21 12.29
N PRO A 42 -0.52 15.25 12.05
CA PRO A 42 -1.23 15.90 13.14
C PRO A 42 -2.27 14.94 13.73
N VAL A 43 -2.31 14.85 15.05
CA VAL A 43 -3.36 14.11 15.75
C VAL A 43 -4.63 14.94 15.72
N ARG A 44 -5.59 14.56 14.90
CA ARG A 44 -6.91 15.22 14.81
C ARG A 44 -7.97 14.20 15.17
N ILE A 45 -8.69 14.47 16.26
CA ILE A 45 -9.82 13.66 16.71
C ILE A 45 -11.00 14.64 16.79
N GLY A 46 -12.04 14.39 16.01
CA GLY A 46 -13.27 15.20 16.05
C GLY A 46 -14.03 15.02 17.37
N GLU A 47 -14.88 15.97 17.71
CA GLU A 47 -15.69 15.92 18.94
C GLU A 47 -16.77 14.83 18.89
N ASP A 48 -17.27 14.52 17.69
CA ASP A 48 -18.36 13.54 17.47
C ASP A 48 -17.86 12.14 17.07
N VAL A 49 -16.63 11.77 17.44
CA VAL A 49 -16.08 10.47 17.09
C VAL A 49 -16.64 9.38 17.99
N PRO A 50 -17.24 8.30 17.44
CA PRO A 50 -17.74 7.17 18.23
C PRO A 50 -16.66 6.53 19.10
N GLU A 51 -17.03 6.11 20.32
CA GLU A 51 -16.10 5.48 21.26
C GLU A 51 -15.42 4.24 20.67
N GLU A 52 -16.12 3.49 19.82
CA GLU A 52 -15.60 2.32 19.13
C GLU A 52 -14.40 2.64 18.26
N ALA A 53 -14.40 3.79 17.59
CA ALA A 53 -13.27 4.23 16.78
C ALA A 53 -12.06 4.64 17.63
N LEU A 54 -12.28 5.06 18.88
CA LEU A 54 -11.24 5.48 19.81
C LEU A 54 -10.59 4.30 20.56
N ARG A 55 -11.23 3.14 20.60
CA ARG A 55 -10.73 1.95 21.33
C ARG A 55 -9.37 1.46 20.87
N ARG A 56 -8.96 1.80 19.65
CA ARG A 56 -7.69 1.41 19.04
C ARG A 56 -6.66 2.54 19.00
N GLN A 57 -6.86 3.59 19.80
CA GLN A 57 -5.80 4.57 20.05
C GLN A 57 -4.71 3.90 20.86
N ASN A 58 -3.73 3.35 20.16
CA ASN A 58 -2.75 2.44 20.72
C ASN A 58 -1.38 3.09 20.99
N GLU A 59 -1.33 4.43 21.03
CA GLU A 59 -0.07 5.14 21.34
C GLU A 59 0.54 4.67 22.66
N LYS A 60 -0.29 4.45 23.69
CA LYS A 60 0.18 3.94 24.99
C LYS A 60 0.69 2.50 24.90
N VAL A 61 0.17 1.71 23.98
CA VAL A 61 0.57 0.31 23.79
C VAL A 61 1.95 0.22 23.13
N PHE A 62 2.19 1.05 22.11
CA PHE A 62 3.49 1.08 21.44
C PHE A 62 4.53 1.88 22.20
N GLY A 63 4.13 2.87 23.00
CA GLY A 63 5.03 3.66 23.87
C GLY A 63 6.18 4.35 23.13
N MET A 64 6.02 4.64 21.83
CA MET A 64 7.07 5.19 21.00
C MET A 64 7.30 6.68 21.32
N ASN A 65 8.55 7.07 21.50
CA ASN A 65 8.96 8.47 21.50
C ASN A 65 8.97 9.03 20.06
N GLU A 66 9.19 10.34 19.92
CA GLU A 66 9.16 11.02 18.61
C GLU A 66 10.18 10.44 17.62
N ILE A 67 11.39 10.15 18.05
CA ILE A 67 12.43 9.56 17.20
C ILE A 67 12.00 8.19 16.69
N GLN A 68 11.41 7.37 17.54
CA GLN A 68 10.91 6.04 17.17
C GLN A 68 9.72 6.13 16.21
N LYS A 69 8.83 7.12 16.38
CA LYS A 69 7.71 7.38 15.45
C LYS A 69 8.25 7.74 14.06
N LYS A 70 9.19 8.67 13.96
CA LYS A 70 9.82 9.07 12.70
C LYS A 70 10.54 7.89 12.04
N ARG A 71 11.31 7.11 12.79
CA ARG A 71 11.95 5.89 12.30
C ARG A 71 10.95 4.87 11.77
N THR A 72 9.82 4.70 12.44
CA THR A 72 8.77 3.78 11.99
C THR A 72 8.19 4.21 10.65
N ILE A 73 7.90 5.50 10.48
CA ILE A 73 7.40 6.06 9.21
C ILE A 73 8.44 5.89 8.10
N SER A 74 9.68 6.30 8.33
CA SER A 74 10.78 6.11 7.39
C SER A 74 10.91 4.65 6.94
N SER A 75 10.90 3.73 7.90
CA SER A 75 11.02 2.29 7.64
C SER A 75 9.82 1.73 6.86
N TYR A 76 8.61 2.24 7.14
CA TYR A 76 7.42 1.86 6.37
C TYR A 76 7.53 2.33 4.92
N MET A 77 7.90 3.58 4.69
CA MET A 77 8.08 4.14 3.35
C MET A 77 9.19 3.42 2.57
N ALA A 78 10.31 3.10 3.21
CA ALA A 78 11.38 2.29 2.61
C ALA A 78 10.89 0.88 2.22
N SER A 79 10.04 0.26 3.05
CA SER A 79 9.43 -1.05 2.75
C SER A 79 8.46 -0.97 1.58
N VAL A 80 7.67 0.11 1.47
CA VAL A 80 6.80 0.38 0.31
C VAL A 80 7.63 0.55 -0.96
N ARG A 81 8.71 1.36 -0.91
CA ARG A 81 9.63 1.54 -2.04
C ARG A 81 10.23 0.22 -2.51
N PHE A 82 10.63 -0.64 -1.57
CA PHE A 82 11.17 -1.95 -1.92
C PHE A 82 10.14 -2.83 -2.61
N MET A 83 8.90 -2.84 -2.13
CA MET A 83 7.79 -3.56 -2.76
C MET A 83 7.49 -3.01 -4.15
N ASP A 84 7.42 -1.68 -4.31
CA ASP A 84 7.21 -1.01 -5.59
C ASP A 84 8.26 -1.41 -6.66
N GLN A 85 9.52 -1.51 -6.26
CA GLN A 85 10.58 -2.03 -7.15
C GLN A 85 10.29 -3.47 -7.62
N GLN A 86 9.66 -4.31 -6.80
CA GLN A 86 9.30 -5.67 -7.23
C GLN A 86 8.09 -5.65 -8.17
N VAL A 87 7.12 -4.75 -7.96
CA VAL A 87 6.02 -4.51 -8.91
C VAL A 87 6.59 -4.07 -10.26
N GLY A 88 7.52 -3.11 -10.26
CA GLY A 88 8.22 -2.67 -11.49
C GLY A 88 8.81 -3.84 -12.28
N ARG A 89 9.50 -4.77 -11.62
CA ARG A 89 10.07 -5.97 -12.27
C ARG A 89 9.02 -6.88 -12.91
N LEU A 90 7.82 -6.97 -12.33
CA LEU A 90 6.72 -7.71 -12.96
C LEU A 90 6.22 -7.00 -14.21
N LEU A 91 6.01 -5.69 -14.13
CA LEU A 91 5.57 -4.88 -15.27
C LEU A 91 6.58 -4.91 -16.42
N GLU A 92 7.87 -4.74 -16.13
CA GLU A 92 8.97 -4.91 -17.11
C GLU A 92 8.98 -6.31 -17.74
N THR A 93 8.56 -7.33 -16.99
CA THR A 93 8.48 -8.69 -17.52
C THR A 93 7.32 -8.84 -18.50
N LEU A 94 6.17 -8.21 -18.24
CA LEU A 94 5.07 -8.17 -19.22
C LEU A 94 5.51 -7.47 -20.51
N ASP A 95 6.21 -6.34 -20.41
CA ASP A 95 6.74 -5.62 -21.55
C ASP A 95 7.72 -6.47 -22.37
N ARG A 96 8.68 -7.11 -21.71
CA ARG A 96 9.69 -7.97 -22.36
C ARG A 96 9.08 -9.20 -23.04
N LEU A 97 7.89 -9.62 -22.62
CA LEU A 97 7.18 -10.77 -23.18
C LEU A 97 6.13 -10.36 -24.21
N ASP A 98 6.01 -9.07 -24.52
CA ASP A 98 4.97 -8.49 -25.38
C ASP A 98 3.54 -8.86 -24.93
N LEU A 99 3.32 -8.89 -23.60
CA LEU A 99 2.04 -9.25 -22.98
C LEU A 99 1.28 -8.04 -22.39
N ARG A 100 1.89 -6.87 -22.34
CA ARG A 100 1.30 -5.68 -21.72
C ARG A 100 -0.06 -5.34 -22.31
N GLU A 101 -0.15 -5.32 -23.63
CA GLU A 101 -1.34 -4.94 -24.39
C GLU A 101 -2.42 -6.04 -24.41
N GLU A 102 -2.15 -7.19 -23.83
CA GLU A 102 -3.07 -8.32 -23.75
C GLU A 102 -3.40 -8.69 -22.29
N THR A 103 -2.94 -7.89 -21.31
CA THR A 103 -3.05 -8.23 -19.89
C THR A 103 -3.69 -7.10 -19.09
N ILE A 104 -4.82 -7.38 -18.46
CA ILE A 104 -5.37 -6.49 -17.42
C ILE A 104 -4.50 -6.64 -16.18
N VAL A 105 -4.02 -5.51 -15.65
CA VAL A 105 -3.24 -5.47 -14.41
C VAL A 105 -4.07 -4.82 -13.32
N ILE A 106 -4.23 -5.52 -12.21
CA ILE A 106 -4.91 -5.00 -11.02
C ILE A 106 -3.90 -4.98 -9.87
N PHE A 107 -3.68 -3.81 -9.30
CA PHE A 107 -2.87 -3.63 -8.10
C PHE A 107 -3.76 -3.20 -6.94
N LEU A 108 -3.67 -3.89 -5.81
CA LEU A 108 -4.47 -3.63 -4.62
C LEU A 108 -3.75 -4.06 -3.34
N SER A 109 -4.31 -3.69 -2.19
CA SER A 109 -3.91 -4.17 -0.87
C SER A 109 -5.12 -4.84 -0.17
N ASP A 110 -4.86 -5.67 0.83
CA ASP A 110 -5.87 -6.32 1.67
C ASP A 110 -6.44 -5.38 2.74
N HIS A 111 -5.64 -4.44 3.24
CA HIS A 111 -6.02 -3.41 4.20
C HIS A 111 -5.06 -2.21 4.13
N GLY A 112 -5.43 -1.13 4.79
CA GLY A 112 -4.56 0.02 4.98
C GLY A 112 -3.70 -0.09 6.24
N TYR A 113 -3.02 1.02 6.62
CA TYR A 113 -2.12 1.07 7.76
C TYR A 113 -2.01 2.51 8.30
N ASN A 114 -2.16 2.69 9.62
CA ASN A 114 -2.00 3.98 10.28
C ASN A 114 -0.54 4.18 10.71
N LEU A 115 -0.05 5.40 10.53
CA LEU A 115 1.31 5.81 10.88
C LEU A 115 1.33 6.99 11.88
N GLY A 116 0.34 7.02 12.76
CA GLY A 116 0.21 8.04 13.81
C GLY A 116 -1.03 8.92 13.69
N GLU A 117 -1.75 8.85 12.57
CA GLU A 117 -3.04 9.52 12.41
C GLU A 117 -4.01 9.08 13.52
N HIS A 118 -4.75 10.03 14.09
CA HIS A 118 -5.70 9.78 15.19
C HIS A 118 -5.11 9.08 16.41
N ASN A 119 -3.79 9.20 16.65
CA ASN A 119 -3.04 8.41 17.64
C ASN A 119 -3.06 6.90 17.38
N CYS A 120 -3.36 6.48 16.16
CA CYS A 120 -3.39 5.08 15.76
C CYS A 120 -2.10 4.69 15.04
N TRP A 121 -1.59 3.52 15.38
CA TRP A 121 -0.46 2.89 14.70
C TRP A 121 -0.87 1.49 14.28
N SER A 122 -0.38 1.05 13.12
CA SER A 122 -0.74 -0.26 12.57
C SER A 122 -2.16 -0.29 11.97
N LYS A 123 -2.87 -1.38 12.10
CA LYS A 123 -4.13 -1.72 11.46
C LYS A 123 -5.19 -2.10 12.50
N ILE A 124 -6.33 -2.59 12.06
CA ILE A 124 -7.46 -3.01 12.92
C ILE A 124 -8.06 -1.80 13.64
N SER A 125 -8.41 -0.78 12.89
CA SER A 125 -9.16 0.38 13.37
C SER A 125 -10.33 0.68 12.43
N LEU A 126 -11.28 1.48 12.87
CA LEU A 126 -12.40 1.95 12.05
C LEU A 126 -12.06 3.21 11.23
N TRP A 127 -10.83 3.67 11.31
CA TRP A 127 -10.36 4.83 10.55
C TRP A 127 -10.07 4.47 9.09
N GLU A 128 -10.28 5.44 8.20
CA GLU A 128 -9.96 5.33 6.77
C GLU A 128 -8.54 4.77 6.53
N GLY A 129 -7.57 5.18 7.33
CA GLY A 129 -6.20 4.69 7.23
C GLY A 129 -6.05 3.17 7.33
N SER A 130 -7.00 2.48 7.98
CA SER A 130 -7.03 1.01 8.05
C SER A 130 -7.92 0.36 7.00
N GLY A 131 -9.05 0.99 6.65
CA GLY A 131 -10.07 0.39 5.79
C GLY A 131 -9.88 0.71 4.31
N ARG A 132 -9.43 1.92 4.01
CA ARG A 132 -9.22 2.34 2.63
C ARG A 132 -7.91 1.77 2.06
N ILE A 133 -8.03 1.10 0.92
CA ILE A 133 -6.90 0.49 0.21
C ILE A 133 -6.64 1.19 -1.13
N PRO A 134 -5.41 1.16 -1.65
CA PRO A 134 -5.18 1.48 -3.04
C PRO A 134 -5.81 0.40 -3.92
N MET A 135 -6.47 0.82 -5.01
CA MET A 135 -6.92 -0.04 -6.08
C MET A 135 -6.62 0.65 -7.40
N ILE A 136 -5.75 0.07 -8.19
CA ILE A 136 -5.35 0.58 -9.50
C ILE A 136 -5.65 -0.50 -10.53
N VAL A 137 -6.39 -0.13 -11.58
CA VAL A 137 -6.73 -1.04 -12.67
C VAL A 137 -6.21 -0.46 -13.97
N SER A 138 -5.43 -1.26 -14.70
CA SER A 138 -4.94 -0.93 -16.04
C SER A 138 -5.52 -1.94 -17.02
N VAL A 139 -6.32 -1.45 -17.97
CA VAL A 139 -6.97 -2.26 -19.00
C VAL A 139 -6.42 -1.83 -20.37
N PRO A 140 -5.84 -2.74 -21.16
CA PRO A 140 -5.39 -2.42 -22.51
C PRO A 140 -6.55 -1.93 -23.40
N GLY A 141 -6.26 -0.96 -24.27
CA GLY A 141 -7.27 -0.40 -25.19
C GLY A 141 -8.24 0.59 -24.56
N THR A 142 -7.95 1.08 -23.32
CA THR A 142 -8.75 2.11 -22.65
C THR A 142 -7.90 3.34 -22.26
N GLU A 143 -6.98 3.74 -23.14
CA GLU A 143 -5.99 4.79 -22.87
C GLU A 143 -6.65 6.14 -22.54
N GLU A 144 -7.85 6.41 -23.06
CA GLU A 144 -8.65 7.60 -22.76
C GLU A 144 -9.07 7.69 -21.27
N SER A 145 -9.08 6.56 -20.55
CA SER A 145 -9.37 6.51 -19.12
C SER A 145 -8.11 6.59 -18.24
N ASN A 146 -6.92 6.61 -18.83
CA ASN A 146 -5.67 6.67 -18.08
C ASN A 146 -5.59 7.94 -17.23
N GLY A 147 -5.14 7.80 -15.98
CA GLY A 147 -5.02 8.90 -15.03
C GLY A 147 -6.36 9.38 -14.45
N THR A 148 -7.48 8.76 -14.77
CA THR A 148 -8.76 9.06 -14.13
C THR A 148 -8.84 8.42 -12.74
N SER A 149 -9.68 8.98 -11.88
CA SER A 149 -9.98 8.41 -10.58
C SER A 149 -11.49 8.23 -10.41
N CYS A 150 -11.86 7.11 -9.78
CA CYS A 150 -13.24 6.82 -9.38
C CYS A 150 -13.39 7.04 -7.87
N THR A 151 -14.41 7.78 -7.47
CA THR A 151 -14.73 8.07 -6.06
C THR A 151 -15.87 7.19 -5.53
N ASN A 152 -16.40 6.30 -6.35
CA ASN A 152 -17.42 5.34 -5.90
C ASN A 152 -16.80 4.33 -4.92
N ILE A 153 -17.61 3.91 -3.95
CA ILE A 153 -17.21 2.85 -3.03
C ILE A 153 -17.12 1.55 -3.83
N THR A 154 -15.98 0.90 -3.69
CA THR A 154 -15.70 -0.40 -4.32
C THR A 154 -15.09 -1.31 -3.26
N GLU A 155 -15.53 -2.54 -3.19
CA GLU A 155 -15.04 -3.53 -2.24
C GLU A 155 -14.24 -4.63 -2.97
N LEU A 156 -13.40 -5.36 -2.22
CA LEU A 156 -12.62 -6.47 -2.81
C LEU A 156 -13.48 -7.58 -3.41
N ILE A 157 -14.72 -7.70 -2.95
CA ILE A 157 -15.68 -8.68 -3.48
C ILE A 157 -16.21 -8.31 -4.87
N ASP A 158 -16.02 -7.07 -5.31
CA ASP A 158 -16.44 -6.60 -6.64
C ASP A 158 -15.46 -7.02 -7.75
N LEU A 159 -14.31 -7.59 -7.39
CA LEU A 159 -13.30 -8.13 -8.30
C LEU A 159 -13.52 -9.62 -8.57
#